data_0350815508e3d6a0c0469816661fb050
#
_entry.id   0350815508e3d6a0c0469816661fb050
#
_cell.length_a   1.000
_cell.length_b   1.000
_cell.length_c   1.000
_cell.angle_alpha   90.00
_cell.angle_beta   90.00
_cell.angle_gamma   90.00
#
_symmetry.space_group_name_H-M   'P 1'
#
loop_
_entity.id
_entity.type
_entity.pdbx_description
1 polymer ?
#
loop_
_entity_poly.entity_id
_entity_poly.type
_entity_poly.pdbx_seq_one_letter_code
_entity_poly.pdbx_strand_id
1 'polypeptide(L)'
;MPKTRRADPMAALRALSGNTRFTEAELTKLLIPPRLSIEAIRYGKGKPDDFDTLAVIVNTTLVRCEQIPGDNTAALDVCYEAMNALMEMQARAARTTGKIGFGIGEMDAIVGAVDLHDQIARESTMKQMADALKEVLKRLARGQVQRRVTA
;
A
#
# COMPACT_ATOMS: atom_id res chain seq x y z
N MET A 1 -25.98 37.42 19.40
CA MET A 1 -25.92 36.62 18.17
C MET A 1 -25.36 35.26 18.52
N PRO A 2 -26.02 34.17 18.19
CA PRO A 2 -25.41 32.87 18.35
C PRO A 2 -24.19 32.80 17.44
N LYS A 3 -23.02 32.56 18.02
CA LYS A 3 -21.84 32.19 17.23
C LYS A 3 -22.24 30.94 16.46
N THR A 4 -22.47 31.06 15.16
CA THR A 4 -22.54 29.93 14.27
C THR A 4 -21.25 29.15 14.51
N ARG A 5 -21.34 28.02 15.17
CA ARG A 5 -20.27 27.05 15.23
C ARG A 5 -19.92 26.78 13.76
N ARG A 6 -18.79 27.30 13.30
CA ARG A 6 -18.23 26.83 12.05
C ARG A 6 -18.14 25.33 12.19
N ALA A 7 -18.95 24.62 11.41
CA ALA A 7 -18.85 23.19 11.36
C ALA A 7 -17.38 22.86 11.12
N ASP A 8 -16.80 22.02 11.98
CA ASP A 8 -15.47 21.53 11.80
C ASP A 8 -15.39 20.88 10.40
N PRO A 9 -14.65 21.46 9.41
CA PRO A 9 -14.59 20.90 8.06
C PRO A 9 -14.11 19.45 8.06
N MET A 10 -13.32 19.07 9.06
CA MET A 10 -12.81 17.72 9.20
C MET A 10 -13.87 16.77 9.75
N ALA A 11 -14.80 17.25 10.60
CA ALA A 11 -15.89 16.42 11.08
C ALA A 11 -16.90 16.10 9.97
N ALA A 12 -17.20 17.08 9.09
CA ALA A 12 -18.04 16.86 7.91
C ALA A 12 -17.38 15.88 6.93
N LEU A 13 -16.07 16.02 6.68
CA LEU A 13 -15.31 15.09 5.85
C LEU A 13 -15.28 13.68 6.44
N ARG A 14 -15.12 13.54 7.76
CA ARG A 14 -15.19 12.25 8.43
C ARG A 14 -16.57 11.60 8.34
N ALA A 15 -17.64 12.39 8.48
CA ALA A 15 -19.01 11.89 8.36
C ALA A 15 -19.31 11.46 6.92
N LEU A 16 -18.84 12.21 5.93
CA LEU A 16 -19.02 11.91 4.49
C LEU A 16 -18.11 10.80 4.00
N SER A 17 -16.89 10.69 4.55
CA SER A 17 -15.88 9.74 4.08
C SER A 17 -16.27 8.27 4.29
N GLY A 18 -17.25 7.96 5.17
CA GLY A 18 -17.70 6.59 5.40
C GLY A 18 -18.18 5.88 4.13
N ASN A 19 -18.80 6.61 3.20
CA ASN A 19 -19.32 6.07 1.94
C ASN A 19 -18.74 6.79 0.71
N THR A 20 -17.82 7.73 0.90
CA THR A 20 -17.25 8.52 -0.19
C THR A 20 -16.12 7.77 -0.88
N ARG A 21 -16.19 7.69 -2.19
CA ARG A 21 -15.12 7.16 -3.02
C ARG A 21 -14.12 8.25 -3.39
N PHE A 22 -12.92 7.83 -3.75
CA PHE A 22 -11.89 8.75 -4.24
C PHE A 22 -12.35 9.43 -5.54
N THR A 23 -12.08 10.73 -5.65
CA THR A 23 -12.12 11.43 -6.94
C THR A 23 -10.93 11.04 -7.80
N GLU A 24 -10.98 11.29 -9.11
CA GLU A 24 -9.84 11.03 -10.00
C GLU A 24 -8.57 11.77 -9.57
N ALA A 25 -8.68 13.01 -9.07
CA ALA A 25 -7.54 13.76 -8.58
C ALA A 25 -6.92 13.11 -7.33
N GLU A 26 -7.76 12.62 -6.42
CA GLU A 26 -7.32 11.92 -5.22
C GLU A 26 -6.69 10.56 -5.55
N LEU A 27 -7.27 9.81 -6.49
CA LEU A 27 -6.68 8.56 -6.99
C LEU A 27 -5.31 8.81 -7.61
N THR A 28 -5.15 9.85 -8.40
CA THR A 28 -3.86 10.21 -8.99
C THR A 28 -2.80 10.42 -7.91
N LYS A 29 -3.13 11.15 -6.84
CA LYS A 29 -2.21 11.37 -5.71
C LYS A 29 -1.87 10.09 -4.97
N LEU A 30 -2.81 9.16 -4.88
CA LEU A 30 -2.63 7.88 -4.18
C LEU A 30 -1.80 6.89 -5.02
N LEU A 31 -2.00 6.87 -6.33
CA LEU A 31 -1.50 5.82 -7.21
C LEU A 31 -0.14 6.15 -7.86
N ILE A 32 0.25 7.43 -7.93
CA ILE A 32 1.54 7.85 -8.49
C ILE A 32 2.74 7.41 -7.65
N PRO A 33 2.79 7.61 -6.32
CA PRO A 33 3.99 7.32 -5.53
C PRO A 33 4.54 5.90 -5.68
N PRO A 34 3.73 4.83 -5.60
CA PRO A 34 4.26 3.48 -5.79
C PRO A 34 4.83 3.26 -7.20
N ARG A 35 4.24 3.87 -8.23
CA ARG A 35 4.75 3.78 -9.61
C ARG A 35 6.11 4.46 -9.73
N LEU A 36 6.28 5.62 -9.12
CA LEU A 36 7.57 6.31 -9.09
C LEU A 36 8.63 5.52 -8.33
N SER A 37 8.27 4.86 -7.24
CA SER A 37 9.19 4.00 -6.49
C SER A 37 9.65 2.81 -7.33
N ILE A 38 8.75 2.17 -8.07
CA ILE A 38 9.10 1.08 -9.00
C ILE A 38 10.09 1.58 -10.05
N GLU A 39 9.81 2.72 -10.66
CA GLU A 39 10.71 3.29 -11.68
C GLU A 39 12.08 3.66 -11.11
N ALA A 40 12.14 4.26 -9.92
CA ALA A 40 13.40 4.58 -9.26
C ALA A 40 14.25 3.33 -9.02
N ILE A 41 13.64 2.25 -8.52
CA ILE A 41 14.33 0.97 -8.27
C ILE A 41 14.78 0.35 -9.59
N ARG A 42 13.91 0.35 -10.60
CA ARG A 42 14.19 -0.21 -11.92
C ARG A 42 15.42 0.42 -12.57
N TYR A 43 15.59 1.74 -12.42
CA TYR A 43 16.71 2.47 -13.00
C TYR A 43 17.95 2.57 -12.10
N GLY A 44 17.99 1.81 -11.02
CA GLY A 44 19.13 1.78 -10.11
C GLY A 44 19.25 3.00 -9.20
N LYS A 45 18.16 3.77 -9.05
CA LYS A 45 18.08 4.99 -8.21
C LYS A 45 17.19 4.77 -6.98
N GLY A 46 16.87 3.52 -6.66
CA GLY A 46 16.03 3.18 -5.52
C GLY A 46 16.66 3.56 -4.19
N LYS A 47 15.86 4.16 -3.33
CA LYS A 47 16.21 4.54 -1.95
C LYS A 47 15.41 3.70 -0.98
N PRO A 48 15.82 3.65 0.32
CA PRO A 48 15.02 2.96 1.35
C PRO A 48 13.56 3.42 1.39
N ASP A 49 13.28 4.70 1.17
CA ASP A 49 11.91 5.23 1.12
C ASP A 49 11.08 4.62 -0.02
N ASP A 50 11.69 4.29 -1.15
CA ASP A 50 11.01 3.63 -2.26
C ASP A 50 10.58 2.21 -1.87
N PHE A 51 11.47 1.48 -1.20
CA PHE A 51 11.15 0.17 -0.66
C PHE A 51 10.01 0.24 0.37
N ASP A 52 10.08 1.17 1.30
CA ASP A 52 9.06 1.37 2.34
C ASP A 52 7.70 1.71 1.73
N THR A 53 7.67 2.57 0.71
CA THR A 53 6.45 2.90 -0.03
C THR A 53 5.80 1.65 -0.61
N LEU A 54 6.58 0.82 -1.28
CA LEU A 54 6.07 -0.43 -1.87
C LEU A 54 5.62 -1.42 -0.80
N ALA A 55 6.36 -1.54 0.30
CA ALA A 55 5.99 -2.42 1.41
C ALA A 55 4.66 -2.00 2.03
N VAL A 56 4.44 -0.72 2.26
CA VAL A 56 3.17 -0.19 2.78
C VAL A 56 2.02 -0.46 1.81
N ILE A 57 2.22 -0.21 0.51
CA ILE A 57 1.19 -0.43 -0.51
C ILE A 57 0.81 -1.91 -0.61
N VAL A 58 1.78 -2.81 -0.67
CA VAL A 58 1.53 -4.26 -0.75
C VAL A 58 0.78 -4.75 0.49
N ASN A 59 1.21 -4.32 1.67
CA ASN A 59 0.55 -4.71 2.92
C ASN A 59 -0.86 -4.11 3.06
N THR A 60 -1.07 -2.88 2.63
CA THR A 60 -2.40 -2.25 2.63
C THR A 60 -3.34 -2.99 1.69
N THR A 61 -2.86 -3.38 0.53
CA THR A 61 -3.61 -4.19 -0.44
C THR A 61 -3.98 -5.54 0.17
N LEU A 62 -3.04 -6.20 0.81
CA LEU A 62 -3.28 -7.48 1.50
C LEU A 62 -4.37 -7.35 2.56
N VAL A 63 -4.25 -6.38 3.46
CA VAL A 63 -5.24 -6.15 4.51
C VAL A 63 -6.61 -5.85 3.91
N ARG A 64 -6.67 -5.03 2.87
CA ARG A 64 -7.94 -4.72 2.22
C ARG A 64 -8.55 -5.94 1.55
N CYS A 65 -7.75 -6.80 0.93
CA CYS A 65 -8.22 -8.08 0.37
C CYS A 65 -8.80 -9.01 1.46
N GLU A 66 -8.16 -9.06 2.63
CA GLU A 66 -8.66 -9.84 3.77
C GLU A 66 -10.03 -9.36 4.25
N GLN A 67 -10.34 -8.08 4.08
CA GLN A 67 -11.59 -7.46 4.52
C GLN A 67 -12.74 -7.61 3.52
N ILE A 68 -12.45 -7.92 2.27
CA ILE A 68 -13.48 -8.10 1.23
C ILE A 68 -14.10 -9.48 1.38
N PRO A 69 -15.44 -9.57 1.51
CA PRO A 69 -16.10 -10.87 1.62
C PRO A 69 -16.03 -11.66 0.32
N GLY A 70 -16.00 -12.98 0.44
CA GLY A 70 -15.99 -13.91 -0.69
C GLY A 70 -14.66 -14.60 -0.86
N ASP A 71 -14.45 -15.26 -2.01
CA ASP A 71 -13.20 -15.94 -2.34
C ASP A 71 -12.19 -14.95 -2.90
N ASN A 72 -11.20 -14.62 -2.09
CA ASN A 72 -10.13 -13.68 -2.41
C ASN A 72 -8.79 -14.37 -2.64
N THR A 73 -8.77 -15.68 -2.85
CA THR A 73 -7.54 -16.48 -2.94
C THR A 73 -6.58 -15.93 -3.99
N ALA A 74 -7.08 -15.64 -5.19
CA ALA A 74 -6.25 -15.12 -6.28
C ALA A 74 -5.63 -13.76 -5.94
N ALA A 75 -6.41 -12.86 -5.33
CA ALA A 75 -5.92 -11.56 -4.91
C ALA A 75 -4.89 -11.67 -3.78
N LEU A 76 -5.14 -12.54 -2.81
CA LEU A 76 -4.19 -12.79 -1.72
C LEU A 76 -2.89 -13.38 -2.24
N ASP A 77 -2.93 -14.29 -3.20
CA ASP A 77 -1.75 -14.87 -3.83
C ASP A 77 -0.88 -13.80 -4.51
N VAL A 78 -1.49 -12.85 -5.21
CA VAL A 78 -0.77 -11.72 -5.80
C VAL A 78 -0.04 -10.91 -4.72
N CYS A 79 -0.70 -10.64 -3.60
CA CYS A 79 -0.09 -9.92 -2.48
C CYS A 79 1.06 -10.70 -1.85
N TYR A 80 0.91 -12.00 -1.64
CA TYR A 80 1.95 -12.85 -1.05
C TYR A 80 3.16 -12.99 -1.98
N GLU A 81 2.96 -13.10 -3.27
CA GLU A 81 4.07 -13.10 -4.25
C GLU A 81 4.85 -11.80 -4.19
N ALA A 82 4.16 -10.66 -4.12
CA ALA A 82 4.81 -9.36 -3.97
C ALA A 82 5.56 -9.22 -2.64
N MET A 83 4.99 -9.72 -1.55
CA MET A 83 5.65 -9.73 -0.25
C MET A 83 6.93 -10.58 -0.27
N ASN A 84 6.89 -11.74 -0.92
CA ASN A 84 8.07 -12.59 -1.09
C ASN A 84 9.15 -11.89 -1.92
N ALA A 85 8.75 -11.17 -2.96
CA ALA A 85 9.66 -10.37 -3.76
C ALA A 85 10.35 -9.28 -2.92
N LEU A 86 9.58 -8.57 -2.08
CA LEU A 86 10.12 -7.56 -1.17
C LEU A 86 11.10 -8.17 -0.15
N MET A 87 10.80 -9.34 0.38
CA MET A 87 11.71 -10.07 1.29
C MET A 87 13.04 -10.38 0.61
N GLU A 88 13.00 -10.91 -0.60
CA GLU A 88 14.20 -11.24 -1.36
C GLU A 88 15.03 -10.00 -1.69
N MET A 89 14.36 -8.90 -2.04
CA MET A 89 15.04 -7.62 -2.27
C MET A 89 15.72 -7.11 -0.99
N GLN A 90 15.05 -7.19 0.14
CA GLN A 90 15.59 -6.76 1.43
C GLN A 90 16.78 -7.63 1.85
N ALA A 91 16.66 -8.95 1.71
CA ALA A 91 17.73 -9.88 2.03
C ALA A 91 18.96 -9.67 1.15
N ARG A 92 18.75 -9.39 -0.13
CA ARG A 92 19.83 -9.11 -1.08
C ARG A 92 20.52 -7.78 -0.75
N ALA A 93 19.75 -6.74 -0.44
CA ALA A 93 20.30 -5.45 -0.04
C ALA A 93 21.15 -5.57 1.24
N ALA A 94 20.73 -6.39 2.20
CA ALA A 94 21.49 -6.63 3.42
C ALA A 94 22.81 -7.38 3.18
N ARG A 95 22.86 -8.24 2.15
CA ARG A 95 24.08 -9.00 1.77
C ARG A 95 25.07 -8.22 0.90
N THR A 96 24.61 -7.11 0.35
CA THR A 96 25.41 -6.26 -0.53
C THR A 96 25.67 -4.90 0.11
N THR A 97 25.91 -3.86 -0.67
CA THR A 97 26.17 -2.50 -0.20
C THR A 97 24.90 -1.73 0.19
N GLY A 98 23.79 -2.41 0.47
CA GLY A 98 22.50 -1.78 0.77
C GLY A 98 21.75 -1.32 -0.47
N LYS A 99 22.21 -1.67 -1.68
CA LYS A 99 21.60 -1.27 -2.92
C LYS A 99 20.29 -2.03 -3.15
N ILE A 100 19.21 -1.29 -3.34
CA ILE A 100 17.90 -1.83 -3.61
C ILE A 100 17.76 -2.02 -5.13
N GLY A 101 17.43 -3.24 -5.55
CA GLY A 101 17.24 -3.57 -6.96
C GLY A 101 16.30 -4.76 -7.13
N PHE A 102 15.73 -4.90 -8.32
CA PHE A 102 14.89 -6.03 -8.67
C PHE A 102 15.72 -7.21 -9.17
N GLY A 103 15.45 -8.39 -8.63
CA GLY A 103 15.84 -9.66 -9.23
C GLY A 103 14.81 -10.14 -10.24
N ILE A 104 15.06 -11.30 -10.84
CA ILE A 104 14.19 -11.90 -11.85
C ILE A 104 12.79 -12.14 -11.28
N GLY A 105 11.76 -11.63 -11.96
CA GLY A 105 10.36 -11.79 -11.60
C GLY A 105 9.87 -10.92 -10.45
N GLU A 106 10.75 -10.26 -9.72
CA GLU A 106 10.37 -9.45 -8.55
C GLU A 106 9.60 -8.19 -8.94
N MET A 107 10.04 -7.50 -9.98
CA MET A 107 9.33 -6.32 -10.48
C MET A 107 7.91 -6.69 -10.92
N ASP A 108 7.74 -7.77 -11.67
CA ASP A 108 6.44 -8.21 -12.15
C ASP A 108 5.49 -8.55 -10.99
N ALA A 109 5.99 -9.22 -9.95
CA ALA A 109 5.20 -9.54 -8.77
C ALA A 109 4.72 -8.28 -8.05
N ILE A 110 5.59 -7.28 -7.89
CA ILE A 110 5.26 -6.01 -7.23
C ILE A 110 4.33 -5.18 -8.10
N VAL A 111 4.55 -5.11 -9.40
CA VAL A 111 3.63 -4.44 -10.35
C VAL A 111 2.24 -5.07 -10.27
N GLY A 112 2.14 -6.39 -10.21
CA GLY A 112 0.86 -7.09 -10.03
C GLY A 112 0.11 -6.65 -8.78
N ALA A 113 0.80 -6.50 -7.65
CA ALA A 113 0.20 -6.02 -6.41
C ALA A 113 -0.17 -4.53 -6.48
N VAL A 114 0.62 -3.71 -7.14
CA VAL A 114 0.31 -2.28 -7.33
C VAL A 114 -0.89 -2.12 -8.27
N ASP A 115 -1.00 -2.92 -9.32
CA ASP A 115 -2.19 -2.93 -10.19
C ASP A 115 -3.45 -3.35 -9.41
N LEU A 116 -3.32 -4.35 -8.56
CA LEU A 116 -4.42 -4.77 -7.68
C LEU A 116 -4.79 -3.67 -6.69
N HIS A 117 -3.82 -2.97 -6.14
CA HIS A 117 -4.04 -1.81 -5.28
C HIS A 117 -4.84 -0.72 -5.99
N ASP A 118 -4.49 -0.41 -7.25
CA ASP A 118 -5.22 0.56 -8.07
C ASP A 118 -6.69 0.16 -8.22
N GLN A 119 -6.94 -1.09 -8.57
CA GLN A 119 -8.29 -1.62 -8.73
C GLN A 119 -9.07 -1.55 -7.41
N ILE A 120 -8.48 -1.98 -6.33
CA ILE A 120 -9.10 -1.98 -5.00
C ILE A 120 -9.39 -0.55 -4.52
N ALA A 121 -8.47 0.38 -4.74
CA ALA A 121 -8.67 1.78 -4.38
C ALA A 121 -9.86 2.41 -5.14
N ARG A 122 -10.02 2.06 -6.42
CA ARG A 122 -11.15 2.53 -7.23
C ARG A 122 -12.50 1.98 -6.77
N GLU A 123 -12.51 0.77 -6.27
CA GLU A 123 -13.72 0.07 -5.83
C GLU A 123 -14.04 0.27 -4.35
N SER A 124 -13.12 0.81 -3.58
CA SER A 124 -13.24 1.02 -2.14
C SER A 124 -13.63 2.45 -1.79
N THR A 125 -14.24 2.63 -0.61
CA THR A 125 -14.42 3.96 -0.04
C THR A 125 -13.10 4.46 0.55
N MET A 126 -12.99 5.78 0.70
CA MET A 126 -11.83 6.41 1.34
C MET A 126 -11.62 5.85 2.76
N LYS A 127 -12.72 5.63 3.50
CA LYS A 127 -12.67 5.05 4.84
C LYS A 127 -12.13 3.64 4.84
N GLN A 128 -12.55 2.80 3.90
CA GLN A 128 -12.06 1.42 3.80
C GLN A 128 -10.55 1.38 3.56
N MET A 129 -10.03 2.25 2.69
CA MET A 129 -8.60 2.35 2.42
C MET A 129 -7.84 2.91 3.62
N ALA A 130 -8.38 3.93 4.28
CA ALA A 130 -7.79 4.52 5.47
C ALA A 130 -7.73 3.52 6.63
N ASP A 131 -8.79 2.75 6.84
CA ASP A 131 -8.85 1.72 7.89
C ASP A 131 -7.83 0.60 7.61
N ALA A 132 -7.68 0.19 6.35
CA ALA A 132 -6.67 -0.79 5.96
C ALA A 132 -5.25 -0.28 6.22
N LEU A 133 -4.95 0.95 5.85
CA LEU A 133 -3.65 1.58 6.14
C LEU A 133 -3.39 1.67 7.64
N LYS A 134 -4.40 2.06 8.42
CA LYS A 134 -4.29 2.12 9.88
C LYS A 134 -3.95 0.75 10.48
N GLU A 135 -4.56 -0.31 9.98
CA GLU A 135 -4.25 -1.67 10.41
C GLU A 135 -2.82 -2.08 10.04
N VAL A 136 -2.34 -1.71 8.87
CA VAL A 136 -0.95 -1.94 8.46
C VAL A 136 0.02 -1.24 9.42
N LEU A 137 -0.23 0.03 9.75
CA LEU A 137 0.62 0.77 10.68
C LEU A 137 0.61 0.16 12.09
N LYS A 138 -0.52 -0.37 12.54
CA LYS A 138 -0.61 -1.13 13.79
C LYS A 138 0.23 -2.41 13.76
N ARG A 139 0.12 -3.19 12.68
CA ARG A 139 0.89 -4.42 12.50
C ARG A 139 2.39 -4.13 12.44
N LEU A 140 2.77 -3.05 11.76
CA LEU A 140 4.15 -2.59 11.67
C LEU A 140 4.71 -2.24 13.06
N ALA A 141 3.97 -1.47 13.85
CA ALA A 141 4.34 -1.11 15.22
C ALA A 141 4.52 -2.33 16.13
N ARG A 142 3.77 -3.41 15.87
CA ARG A 142 3.89 -4.70 16.59
C ARG A 142 4.92 -5.64 15.99
N GLY A 143 5.63 -5.25 14.93
CA GLY A 143 6.56 -6.10 14.20
C GLY A 143 5.91 -7.20 13.35
N GLN A 144 4.58 -7.26 13.25
CA GLN A 144 3.86 -8.32 12.54
C GLN A 144 4.02 -8.24 11.01
N VAL A 145 4.00 -7.03 10.46
CA VAL A 145 4.22 -6.81 9.02
C VAL A 145 5.64 -7.24 8.65
N GLN A 146 6.61 -6.85 9.45
CA GLN A 146 8.01 -7.20 9.25
C GLN A 146 8.24 -8.71 9.33
N ARG A 147 7.54 -9.42 10.23
CA ARG A 147 7.60 -10.89 10.30
C ARG A 147 7.05 -11.56 9.05
N ARG A 148 5.99 -11.02 8.45
CA ARG A 148 5.44 -11.54 7.19
C ARG A 148 6.37 -11.28 6.01
N VAL A 149 7.07 -10.17 6.02
CA VAL A 149 8.06 -9.82 5.00
C VAL A 149 9.39 -10.56 5.23
N THR A 150 9.74 -10.92 6.45
CA THR A 150 11.00 -11.60 6.79
C THR A 150 10.86 -13.12 7.03
N ALA A 151 9.66 -13.61 7.14
CA ALA A 151 9.38 -15.04 7.27
C ALA A 151 9.25 -15.69 5.90
#